data_7b5d9b33653eb2e0e712f62c0281a871
#
_entry.id   7b5d9b33653eb2e0e712f62c0281a871
#
_cell.length_a   1.000
_cell.length_b   1.000
_cell.length_c   1.000
_cell.angle_alpha   90.00
_cell.angle_beta   90.00
_cell.angle_gamma   90.00
#
_symmetry.space_group_name_H-M   'P 1'
#
loop_
_entity.id
_entity.type
_entity.pdbx_description
1 polymer ?
#
loop_
_entity_poly.entity_id
_entity_poly.type
_entity_poly.pdbx_seq_one_letter_code
_entity_poly.pdbx_strand_id
1 'polypeptide(L)'
;MTEAPSREELEAAYCWEEVDRVPGKPEMTDFRRRLRYHQAQWREANGHPIGSQPIAPREGAPSRPAGSRLPLDYARDTGATFLTAAALEAARARTSVIERHQSFGQQRLWAELLWPAALALNLFGDLAADLGLADRTVHTWWPDLPGTVSDARFAHSPGRLDPAWLGNLVAFDVGFVLDLGDGTQGILGVVTAYHEVNRRQPPKPSRLPRYREITDRSGFFGPGAIDAVNGTDLIHIWLDHLLVLSMLQHPSRAWSWGRYVVVHPAGNTDFADACSRYRALLVDQSTFASATVEELLDANVLPARTAAALRARYLLG
;
A
#
# COMPACT_ATOMS: atom_id res chain seq x y z
N MET A 1 13.65 19.08 9.96
CA MET A 1 12.37 19.01 9.18
C MET A 1 12.28 20.29 8.36
N THR A 2 12.29 20.19 7.05
CA THR A 2 12.03 21.32 6.16
C THR A 2 10.62 21.88 6.42
N GLU A 3 10.49 23.19 6.42
CA GLU A 3 9.21 23.89 6.59
C GLU A 3 8.20 23.44 5.50
N ALA A 4 6.91 23.41 5.85
CA ALA A 4 5.88 23.08 4.87
C ALA A 4 5.85 24.15 3.77
N PRO A 5 5.71 23.77 2.48
CA PRO A 5 5.66 24.74 1.40
C PRO A 5 4.48 25.70 1.57
N SER A 6 4.70 26.98 1.30
CA SER A 6 3.67 28.01 1.34
C SER A 6 2.59 27.74 0.29
N ARG A 7 1.44 28.39 0.43
CA ARG A 7 0.37 28.29 -0.56
C ARG A 7 0.83 28.79 -1.93
N GLU A 8 1.60 29.86 -1.98
CA GLU A 8 2.12 30.44 -3.21
C GLU A 8 3.06 29.46 -3.95
N GLU A 9 3.96 28.78 -3.22
CA GLU A 9 4.85 27.76 -3.78
C GLU A 9 4.05 26.56 -4.31
N LEU A 10 3.02 26.12 -3.59
CA LEU A 10 2.16 25.03 -4.04
C LEU A 10 1.36 25.40 -5.28
N GLU A 11 0.83 26.62 -5.37
CA GLU A 11 0.09 27.13 -6.53
C GLU A 11 1.03 27.27 -7.74
N ALA A 12 2.24 27.82 -7.56
CA ALA A 12 3.24 27.93 -8.60
C ALA A 12 3.68 26.58 -9.17
N ALA A 13 3.75 25.55 -8.33
CA ALA A 13 4.04 24.16 -8.71
C ALA A 13 2.82 23.36 -9.19
N TYR A 14 1.65 23.99 -9.32
CA TYR A 14 0.38 23.30 -9.60
C TYR A 14 0.06 22.18 -8.61
N CYS A 15 0.38 22.39 -7.33
CA CYS A 15 0.26 21.40 -6.26
C CYS A 15 -0.76 21.77 -5.16
N TRP A 16 -1.40 22.94 -5.25
CA TRP A 16 -2.43 23.29 -4.28
C TRP A 16 -3.70 22.46 -4.50
N GLU A 17 -4.06 21.64 -3.48
CA GLU A 17 -5.22 20.77 -3.50
C GLU A 17 -5.97 20.82 -2.18
N GLU A 18 -7.27 21.18 -2.23
CA GLU A 18 -8.13 21.16 -1.05
C GLU A 18 -8.30 19.74 -0.47
N VAL A 19 -8.18 18.70 -1.30
CA VAL A 19 -8.23 17.29 -0.86
C VAL A 19 -7.08 16.91 0.09
N ASP A 20 -6.01 17.69 0.13
CA ASP A 20 -4.90 17.46 1.07
C ASP A 20 -5.24 17.89 2.49
N ARG A 21 -6.27 18.72 2.66
CA ARG A 21 -6.74 19.13 3.98
C ARG A 21 -7.31 17.93 4.75
N VAL A 22 -6.75 17.67 5.92
CA VAL A 22 -7.22 16.65 6.85
C VAL A 22 -7.85 17.34 8.06
N PRO A 23 -9.18 17.36 8.19
CA PRO A 23 -9.85 18.01 9.30
C PRO A 23 -9.38 17.46 10.66
N GLY A 24 -9.01 18.35 11.57
CA GLY A 24 -8.55 17.98 12.91
C GLY A 24 -7.11 17.44 12.99
N LYS A 25 -6.39 17.35 11.85
CA LYS A 25 -5.00 16.86 11.78
C LYS A 25 -4.17 17.79 10.88
N PRO A 26 -3.80 18.99 11.36
CA PRO A 26 -3.02 19.94 10.56
C PRO A 26 -1.66 19.39 10.13
N GLU A 27 -0.99 18.63 11.00
CA GLU A 27 0.27 17.96 10.71
C GLU A 27 0.19 17.00 9.51
N MET A 28 -0.93 16.30 9.36
CA MET A 28 -1.18 15.43 8.21
C MET A 28 -1.52 16.24 6.95
N THR A 29 -2.15 17.39 7.09
CA THR A 29 -2.36 18.32 5.97
C THR A 29 -1.02 18.79 5.42
N ASP A 30 -0.12 19.22 6.30
CA ASP A 30 1.22 19.70 5.94
C ASP A 30 2.08 18.56 5.36
N PHE A 31 2.00 17.36 5.94
CA PHE A 31 2.66 16.19 5.39
C PHE A 31 2.22 15.88 3.95
N ARG A 32 0.91 15.87 3.69
CA ARG A 32 0.36 15.61 2.35
C ARG A 32 0.78 16.68 1.33
N ARG A 33 0.79 17.94 1.73
CA ARG A 33 1.24 19.07 0.88
C ARG A 33 2.72 18.96 0.57
N ARG A 34 3.56 18.63 1.55
CA ARG A 34 4.99 18.37 1.35
C ARG A 34 5.22 17.22 0.37
N LEU A 35 4.53 16.09 0.53
CA LEU A 35 4.63 14.96 -0.39
C LEU A 35 4.23 15.36 -1.81
N ARG A 36 3.13 16.08 -1.98
CA ARG A 36 2.66 16.54 -3.29
C ARG A 36 3.68 17.46 -3.97
N TYR A 37 4.21 18.40 -3.22
CA TYR A 37 5.24 19.31 -3.70
C TYR A 37 6.54 18.56 -4.05
N HIS A 38 6.97 17.65 -3.19
CA HIS A 38 8.13 16.80 -3.43
C HIS A 38 7.98 15.97 -4.71
N GLN A 39 6.81 15.40 -4.99
CA GLN A 39 6.56 14.66 -6.24
C GLN A 39 6.60 15.60 -7.47
N ALA A 40 6.17 16.85 -7.37
CA ALA A 40 6.30 17.81 -8.44
C ALA A 40 7.78 18.18 -8.71
N GLN A 41 8.54 18.41 -7.65
CA GLN A 41 9.99 18.67 -7.75
C GLN A 41 10.73 17.46 -8.33
N TRP A 42 10.42 16.23 -7.87
CA TRP A 42 11.00 15.02 -8.43
C TRP A 42 10.68 14.88 -9.94
N ARG A 43 9.44 15.11 -10.35
CA ARG A 43 9.02 15.11 -11.75
C ARG A 43 9.86 16.09 -12.58
N GLU A 44 9.99 17.32 -12.11
CA GLU A 44 10.73 18.39 -12.78
C GLU A 44 12.22 18.08 -12.88
N ALA A 45 12.84 17.65 -11.78
CA ALA A 45 14.26 17.28 -11.73
C ALA A 45 14.62 16.12 -12.68
N ASN A 46 13.64 15.26 -13.01
CA ASN A 46 13.82 14.19 -13.99
C ASN A 46 13.37 14.55 -15.40
N GLY A 47 13.03 15.82 -15.67
CA GLY A 47 12.63 16.29 -16.99
C GLY A 47 11.30 15.76 -17.51
N HIS A 48 10.43 15.29 -16.61
CA HIS A 48 9.13 14.74 -17.00
C HIS A 48 8.07 15.84 -17.17
N PRO A 49 7.23 15.77 -18.21
CA PRO A 49 6.18 16.74 -18.46
C PRO A 49 5.12 16.73 -17.37
N ILE A 50 4.48 17.89 -17.17
CA ILE A 50 3.37 18.02 -16.22
C ILE A 50 2.10 17.42 -16.80
N GLY A 51 1.43 16.59 -15.98
CA GLY A 51 0.12 16.04 -16.33
C GLY A 51 -1.04 16.94 -15.93
N SER A 52 -2.24 16.43 -16.11
CA SER A 52 -3.46 17.15 -15.77
C SER A 52 -4.44 16.27 -15.01
N GLN A 53 -5.40 16.91 -14.38
CA GLN A 53 -6.53 16.24 -13.73
C GLN A 53 -7.85 16.97 -14.03
N PRO A 54 -8.99 16.27 -14.09
CA PRO A 54 -10.28 16.91 -14.20
C PRO A 54 -10.56 17.82 -13.00
N ILE A 55 -11.17 18.99 -13.23
CA ILE A 55 -11.58 19.91 -12.17
C ILE A 55 -12.72 19.31 -11.33
N ALA A 56 -13.56 18.47 -11.95
CA ALA A 56 -14.66 17.80 -11.27
C ALA A 56 -14.70 16.32 -11.70
N PRO A 57 -15.23 15.42 -10.83
CA PRO A 57 -15.31 13.98 -11.11
C PRO A 57 -16.50 13.64 -12.04
N ARG A 58 -16.62 14.34 -13.18
CA ARG A 58 -17.64 14.10 -14.22
C ARG A 58 -16.98 14.00 -15.58
N GLU A 59 -17.56 13.20 -16.44
CA GLU A 59 -17.12 13.08 -17.83
C GLU A 59 -17.18 14.45 -18.54
N GLY A 60 -16.16 14.75 -19.33
CA GLY A 60 -16.04 16.02 -20.07
C GLY A 60 -15.73 17.25 -19.20
N ALA A 61 -15.41 17.08 -17.91
CA ALA A 61 -14.97 18.20 -17.09
C ALA A 61 -13.65 18.80 -17.65
N PRO A 62 -13.48 20.13 -17.64
CA PRO A 62 -12.21 20.75 -17.97
C PRO A 62 -11.09 20.20 -17.12
N SER A 63 -9.91 20.05 -17.70
CA SER A 63 -8.71 19.63 -16.98
C SER A 63 -7.85 20.82 -16.60
N ARG A 64 -7.15 20.71 -15.48
CA ARG A 64 -6.13 21.68 -15.05
C ARG A 64 -4.79 20.97 -14.85
N PRO A 65 -3.65 21.67 -15.00
CA PRO A 65 -2.35 21.11 -14.68
C PRO A 65 -2.31 20.60 -13.23
N ALA A 66 -1.57 19.50 -13.00
CA ALA A 66 -1.34 18.95 -11.67
C ALA A 66 0.14 18.54 -11.54
N GLY A 67 0.87 19.24 -10.67
CA GLY A 67 2.33 19.11 -10.56
C GLY A 67 2.79 17.70 -10.16
N SER A 68 1.99 17.00 -9.39
CA SER A 68 2.24 15.62 -8.96
C SER A 68 1.68 14.54 -9.92
N ARG A 69 1.47 14.89 -11.19
CA ARG A 69 0.98 13.97 -12.22
C ARG A 69 1.83 14.03 -13.49
N LEU A 70 1.87 12.91 -14.19
CA LEU A 70 2.40 12.79 -15.56
C LEU A 70 1.23 12.77 -16.56
N PRO A 71 1.42 13.21 -17.82
CA PRO A 71 0.46 12.90 -18.87
C PRO A 71 0.34 11.39 -19.04
N LEU A 72 -0.90 10.90 -19.14
CA LEU A 72 -1.17 9.46 -19.11
C LEU A 72 -0.45 8.68 -20.22
N ASP A 73 -0.53 9.19 -21.46
CA ASP A 73 0.09 8.54 -22.61
C ASP A 73 1.62 8.55 -22.47
N TYR A 74 2.21 9.70 -22.11
CA TYR A 74 3.64 9.78 -21.82
C TYR A 74 4.08 8.76 -20.77
N ALA A 75 3.34 8.64 -19.66
CA ALA A 75 3.68 7.72 -18.59
C ALA A 75 3.56 6.24 -19.01
N ARG A 76 2.59 5.91 -19.86
CA ARG A 76 2.43 4.56 -20.43
C ARG A 76 3.54 4.21 -21.41
N ASP A 77 3.88 5.14 -22.31
CA ASP A 77 4.87 4.93 -23.34
C ASP A 77 6.28 4.80 -22.76
N THR A 78 6.62 5.67 -21.82
CA THR A 78 7.96 5.74 -21.22
C THR A 78 8.16 4.90 -19.99
N GLY A 79 7.09 4.55 -19.28
CA GLY A 79 7.16 3.92 -17.96
C GLY A 79 7.70 4.82 -16.85
N ALA A 80 7.72 6.16 -17.05
CA ALA A 80 8.35 7.14 -16.16
C ALA A 80 7.87 7.11 -14.70
N THR A 81 6.73 6.48 -14.42
CA THR A 81 6.22 6.26 -13.07
C THR A 81 7.00 5.16 -12.32
N PHE A 82 7.74 4.31 -13.01
CA PHE A 82 8.43 3.16 -12.41
C PHE A 82 9.94 3.38 -12.41
N LEU A 83 10.57 3.08 -11.28
CA LEU A 83 11.98 3.40 -11.02
C LEU A 83 12.94 2.37 -11.60
N THR A 84 12.45 1.13 -11.85
CA THR A 84 13.24 0.03 -12.41
C THR A 84 12.48 -0.65 -13.54
N ALA A 85 13.21 -1.35 -14.40
CA ALA A 85 12.60 -2.16 -15.47
C ALA A 85 11.68 -3.25 -14.86
N ALA A 86 12.08 -3.86 -13.75
CA ALA A 86 11.30 -4.88 -13.07
C ALA A 86 9.97 -4.32 -12.53
N ALA A 87 9.98 -3.12 -11.92
CA ALA A 87 8.78 -2.45 -11.47
C ALA A 87 7.83 -2.12 -12.64
N LEU A 88 8.39 -1.67 -13.77
CA LEU A 88 7.62 -1.41 -14.99
C LEU A 88 6.99 -2.69 -15.56
N GLU A 89 7.75 -3.77 -15.65
CA GLU A 89 7.24 -5.05 -16.13
C GLU A 89 6.16 -5.62 -15.20
N ALA A 90 6.34 -5.54 -13.88
CA ALA A 90 5.31 -5.92 -12.91
C ALA A 90 4.02 -5.10 -13.09
N ALA A 91 4.13 -3.78 -13.33
CA ALA A 91 2.98 -2.92 -13.61
C ALA A 91 2.28 -3.31 -14.91
N ARG A 92 3.02 -3.57 -15.99
CA ARG A 92 2.48 -4.03 -17.27
C ARG A 92 1.77 -5.36 -17.13
N ALA A 93 2.42 -6.34 -16.52
CA ALA A 93 1.84 -7.65 -16.26
C ALA A 93 0.54 -7.54 -15.47
N ARG A 94 0.55 -6.72 -14.40
CA ARG A 94 -0.63 -6.55 -13.54
C ARG A 94 -1.77 -5.80 -14.23
N THR A 95 -1.49 -4.86 -15.10
CA THR A 95 -2.51 -4.11 -15.84
C THR A 95 -3.05 -4.83 -17.06
N SER A 96 -2.32 -5.81 -17.60
CA SER A 96 -2.77 -6.64 -18.73
C SER A 96 -3.83 -7.69 -18.33
N VAL A 97 -3.85 -8.09 -17.05
CA VAL A 97 -4.80 -9.08 -16.52
C VAL A 97 -5.67 -8.44 -15.45
N ILE A 98 -6.95 -8.22 -15.78
CA ILE A 98 -7.94 -7.74 -14.81
C ILE A 98 -8.68 -8.96 -14.27
N GLU A 99 -8.49 -9.23 -12.98
CA GLU A 99 -9.23 -10.30 -12.31
C GLU A 99 -10.70 -9.92 -12.12
N ARG A 100 -11.54 -10.93 -12.00
CA ARG A 100 -12.97 -10.74 -11.72
C ARG A 100 -13.16 -9.89 -10.46
N HIS A 101 -14.02 -8.88 -10.54
CA HIS A 101 -14.31 -7.93 -9.44
C HIS A 101 -13.13 -7.05 -9.01
N GLN A 102 -12.05 -7.01 -9.76
CA GLN A 102 -10.97 -6.10 -9.48
C GLN A 102 -11.29 -4.70 -10.02
N SER A 103 -11.21 -3.71 -9.15
CA SER A 103 -11.13 -2.31 -9.54
C SER A 103 -9.67 -1.88 -9.43
N PHE A 104 -9.00 -1.84 -10.56
CA PHE A 104 -7.61 -1.36 -10.61
C PHE A 104 -7.61 0.02 -11.27
N GLY A 105 -7.23 1.04 -10.53
CA GLY A 105 -7.18 2.43 -11.03
C GLY A 105 -6.04 2.62 -12.04
N GLN A 106 -6.15 1.98 -13.23
CA GLN A 106 -5.07 1.95 -14.22
C GLN A 106 -4.54 3.33 -14.58
N GLN A 107 -5.43 4.30 -14.83
CA GLN A 107 -5.00 5.66 -15.14
C GLN A 107 -4.21 6.29 -14.00
N ARG A 108 -4.64 6.06 -12.77
CA ARG A 108 -3.97 6.58 -11.58
C ARG A 108 -2.61 5.92 -11.38
N LEU A 109 -2.51 4.63 -11.60
CA LEU A 109 -1.24 3.90 -11.49
C LEU A 109 -0.15 4.49 -12.38
N TRP A 110 -0.50 4.85 -13.62
CA TRP A 110 0.45 5.40 -14.57
C TRP A 110 0.71 6.90 -14.36
N ALA A 111 -0.32 7.67 -14.05
CA ALA A 111 -0.23 9.13 -14.07
C ALA A 111 -0.04 9.78 -12.69
N GLU A 112 -0.54 9.20 -11.60
CA GLU A 112 -0.50 9.82 -10.27
C GLU A 112 0.75 9.42 -9.49
N LEU A 113 1.67 10.35 -9.28
CA LEU A 113 2.93 10.09 -8.59
C LEU A 113 2.76 9.81 -7.09
N LEU A 114 1.63 10.21 -6.51
CA LEU A 114 1.26 9.91 -5.11
C LEU A 114 0.53 8.58 -4.94
N TRP A 115 0.27 7.82 -6.03
CA TRP A 115 -0.54 6.61 -5.94
C TRP A 115 0.18 5.49 -5.18
N PRO A 116 -0.38 4.91 -4.07
CA PRO A 116 0.33 3.95 -3.23
C PRO A 116 0.67 2.66 -3.98
N ALA A 117 -0.16 2.20 -4.91
CA ALA A 117 0.18 1.03 -5.71
C ALA A 117 1.43 1.24 -6.60
N ALA A 118 1.73 2.49 -6.99
CA ALA A 118 3.00 2.78 -7.67
C ALA A 118 4.19 2.71 -6.71
N LEU A 119 4.03 3.13 -5.44
CA LEU A 119 5.04 2.92 -4.40
C LEU A 119 5.29 1.41 -4.18
N ALA A 120 4.22 0.61 -4.05
CA ALA A 120 4.36 -0.84 -3.87
C ALA A 120 5.12 -1.49 -5.03
N LEU A 121 4.76 -1.18 -6.28
CA LEU A 121 5.46 -1.72 -7.45
C LEU A 121 6.93 -1.27 -7.52
N ASN A 122 7.24 -0.03 -7.15
CA ASN A 122 8.61 0.47 -7.12
C ASN A 122 9.43 -0.14 -5.98
N LEU A 123 8.83 -0.40 -4.82
CA LEU A 123 9.51 -0.97 -3.66
C LEU A 123 9.76 -2.47 -3.81
N PHE A 124 8.80 -3.19 -4.40
CA PHE A 124 8.81 -4.65 -4.44
C PHE A 124 9.01 -5.24 -5.84
N GLY A 125 9.11 -4.43 -6.90
CA GLY A 125 9.21 -4.91 -8.27
C GLY A 125 10.48 -5.72 -8.54
N ASP A 126 11.64 -5.27 -8.04
CA ASP A 126 12.90 -6.00 -8.17
C ASP A 126 12.84 -7.33 -7.42
N LEU A 127 12.14 -7.38 -6.27
CA LEU A 127 11.93 -8.59 -5.49
C LEU A 127 11.04 -9.59 -6.22
N ALA A 128 9.99 -9.11 -6.89
CA ALA A 128 9.12 -9.99 -7.67
C ALA A 128 9.81 -10.57 -8.90
N ALA A 129 10.80 -9.87 -9.45
CA ALA A 129 11.60 -10.36 -10.59
C ALA A 129 12.72 -11.34 -10.19
N ASP A 130 13.18 -11.28 -8.94
CA ASP A 130 14.23 -12.17 -8.39
C ASP A 130 13.80 -12.69 -7.03
N LEU A 131 13.25 -13.92 -7.01
CA LEU A 131 12.77 -14.55 -5.78
C LEU A 131 13.90 -14.87 -4.79
N GLY A 132 15.13 -15.06 -5.25
CA GLY A 132 16.30 -15.22 -4.37
C GLY A 132 16.66 -13.90 -3.67
N LEU A 133 16.53 -12.77 -4.36
CA LEU A 133 16.64 -11.44 -3.75
C LEU A 133 15.46 -11.20 -2.79
N ALA A 134 14.24 -11.55 -3.19
CA ALA A 134 13.05 -11.44 -2.34
C ALA A 134 13.24 -12.19 -1.02
N ASP A 135 13.65 -13.44 -1.10
CA ASP A 135 13.85 -14.29 0.08
C ASP A 135 14.84 -13.68 1.07
N ARG A 136 16.03 -13.31 0.61
CA ARG A 136 17.04 -12.65 1.47
C ARG A 136 16.53 -11.34 2.05
N THR A 137 15.79 -10.56 1.25
CA THR A 137 15.32 -9.24 1.65
C THR A 137 14.21 -9.33 2.69
N VAL A 138 13.18 -10.14 2.46
CA VAL A 138 12.06 -10.25 3.42
C VAL A 138 12.50 -10.88 4.73
N HIS A 139 13.46 -11.84 4.71
CA HIS A 139 14.03 -12.40 5.94
C HIS A 139 14.95 -11.41 6.68
N THR A 140 15.53 -10.43 6.00
CA THR A 140 16.25 -9.35 6.70
C THR A 140 15.28 -8.36 7.34
N TRP A 141 14.20 -8.01 6.65
CA TRP A 141 13.16 -7.13 7.20
C TRP A 141 12.35 -7.77 8.32
N TRP A 142 12.08 -9.06 8.22
CA TRP A 142 11.29 -9.86 9.16
C TRP A 142 11.97 -11.21 9.41
N PRO A 143 12.96 -11.26 10.33
CA PRO A 143 13.84 -12.42 10.53
C PRO A 143 13.14 -13.69 11.03
N ASP A 144 11.93 -13.56 11.56
CA ASP A 144 11.11 -14.64 12.10
C ASP A 144 10.15 -15.27 11.08
N LEU A 145 10.28 -14.92 9.77
CA LEU A 145 9.51 -15.56 8.71
C LEU A 145 9.94 -17.03 8.53
N PRO A 146 8.97 -17.97 8.42
CA PRO A 146 9.28 -19.37 8.12
C PRO A 146 9.44 -19.60 6.62
N GLY A 147 10.12 -20.69 6.27
CA GLY A 147 10.19 -21.16 4.88
C GLY A 147 10.99 -20.26 3.95
N THR A 148 10.70 -20.32 2.65
CA THR A 148 11.39 -19.56 1.59
C THR A 148 10.39 -18.90 0.66
N VAL A 149 10.71 -17.73 0.10
CA VAL A 149 9.83 -17.04 -0.86
C VAL A 149 9.77 -17.83 -2.17
N SER A 150 8.58 -18.30 -2.53
CA SER A 150 8.31 -19.08 -3.74
C SER A 150 7.56 -18.30 -4.82
N ASP A 151 6.90 -17.17 -4.45
CA ASP A 151 6.16 -16.32 -5.40
C ASP A 151 5.95 -14.92 -4.81
N ALA A 152 5.75 -13.92 -5.68
CA ALA A 152 5.41 -12.55 -5.31
C ALA A 152 4.29 -12.01 -6.21
N ARG A 153 3.13 -11.70 -5.63
CA ARG A 153 1.89 -11.38 -6.36
C ARG A 153 1.42 -9.97 -6.04
N PHE A 154 1.37 -9.09 -7.02
CA PHE A 154 0.82 -7.75 -6.86
C PHE A 154 -0.71 -7.74 -6.90
N ALA A 155 -1.30 -6.85 -6.10
CA ALA A 155 -2.75 -6.70 -5.91
C ALA A 155 -3.42 -8.05 -5.60
N HIS A 156 -2.79 -8.84 -4.72
CA HIS A 156 -3.19 -10.22 -4.43
C HIS A 156 -4.41 -10.31 -3.51
N SER A 157 -5.40 -11.09 -3.96
CA SER A 157 -6.49 -11.58 -3.13
C SER A 157 -6.78 -13.03 -3.53
N PRO A 158 -6.95 -13.97 -2.59
CA PRO A 158 -7.24 -15.37 -2.93
C PRO A 158 -8.61 -15.55 -3.59
N GLY A 159 -9.55 -14.62 -3.33
CA GLY A 159 -10.88 -14.65 -3.95
C GLY A 159 -11.71 -13.42 -3.57
N ARG A 160 -11.83 -12.46 -4.52
CA ARG A 160 -12.65 -11.25 -4.32
C ARG A 160 -14.13 -11.59 -4.32
N LEU A 161 -14.86 -11.07 -3.34
CA LEU A 161 -16.29 -11.31 -3.11
C LEU A 161 -16.67 -12.79 -2.85
N ASP A 162 -15.70 -13.69 -2.77
CA ASP A 162 -15.94 -15.08 -2.45
C ASP A 162 -16.09 -15.26 -0.92
N PRO A 163 -17.25 -15.73 -0.42
CA PRO A 163 -17.50 -15.93 0.99
C PRO A 163 -16.68 -17.07 1.62
N ALA A 164 -16.07 -17.95 0.81
CA ALA A 164 -15.12 -18.95 1.30
C ALA A 164 -13.87 -18.29 1.91
N TRP A 165 -13.53 -17.10 1.42
CA TRP A 165 -12.47 -16.24 1.95
C TRP A 165 -13.08 -15.13 2.81
N LEU A 166 -12.68 -13.88 2.57
CA LEU A 166 -13.18 -12.72 3.32
C LEU A 166 -14.52 -12.18 2.81
N GLY A 167 -14.89 -12.48 1.57
CA GLY A 167 -16.17 -12.04 0.98
C GLY A 167 -16.22 -10.55 0.61
N ASN A 168 -15.08 -9.89 0.44
CA ASN A 168 -14.99 -8.47 0.07
C ASN A 168 -14.02 -8.23 -1.10
N LEU A 169 -13.63 -6.97 -1.35
CA LEU A 169 -12.74 -6.57 -2.44
C LEU A 169 -11.30 -6.27 -1.99
N VAL A 170 -10.99 -6.50 -0.73
CA VAL A 170 -9.66 -6.25 -0.17
C VAL A 170 -8.61 -7.12 -0.86
N ALA A 171 -7.44 -6.54 -1.06
CA ALA A 171 -6.28 -7.19 -1.65
C ALA A 171 -5.00 -6.57 -1.07
N PHE A 172 -3.97 -7.37 -0.89
CA PHE A 172 -2.64 -6.85 -0.58
C PHE A 172 -2.06 -6.13 -1.80
N ASP A 173 -1.28 -5.08 -1.59
CA ASP A 173 -0.51 -4.47 -2.68
C ASP A 173 0.52 -5.46 -3.23
N VAL A 174 1.18 -6.20 -2.34
CA VAL A 174 1.99 -7.39 -2.67
C VAL A 174 1.78 -8.49 -1.66
N GLY A 175 1.67 -9.73 -2.11
CA GLY A 175 1.69 -10.94 -1.30
C GLY A 175 2.91 -11.78 -1.64
N PHE A 176 3.83 -11.96 -0.69
CA PHE A 176 4.91 -12.95 -0.82
C PHE A 176 4.41 -14.29 -0.33
N VAL A 177 4.41 -15.28 -1.22
CA VAL A 177 4.05 -16.66 -0.90
C VAL A 177 5.31 -17.37 -0.41
N LEU A 178 5.20 -18.04 0.72
CA LEU A 178 6.29 -18.81 1.31
C LEU A 178 6.02 -20.31 1.13
N ASP A 179 7.04 -21.05 0.71
CA ASP A 179 7.05 -22.51 0.78
C ASP A 179 7.56 -22.93 2.16
N LEU A 180 6.74 -23.63 2.92
CA LEU A 180 7.06 -24.04 4.30
C LEU A 180 7.71 -25.43 4.37
N GLY A 181 7.90 -26.10 3.22
CA GLY A 181 8.60 -27.40 3.12
C GLY A 181 7.76 -28.61 3.59
N ASP A 182 6.55 -28.41 4.12
CA ASP A 182 5.64 -29.45 4.56
C ASP A 182 4.43 -29.64 3.62
N GLY A 183 4.47 -29.04 2.44
CA GLY A 183 3.38 -29.02 1.47
C GLY A 183 2.33 -27.95 1.73
N THR A 184 2.48 -27.14 2.77
CA THR A 184 1.66 -25.96 3.03
C THR A 184 2.39 -24.67 2.63
N GLN A 185 1.64 -23.58 2.56
CA GLN A 185 2.14 -22.26 2.18
C GLN A 185 1.99 -21.24 3.34
N GLY A 186 2.88 -20.27 3.35
CA GLY A 186 2.72 -19.06 4.13
C GLY A 186 2.39 -17.86 3.23
N ILE A 187 1.79 -16.82 3.80
CA ILE A 187 1.53 -15.53 3.15
C ILE A 187 2.04 -14.36 3.99
N LEU A 188 2.93 -13.58 3.41
CA LEU A 188 3.27 -12.25 3.90
C LEU A 188 2.51 -11.24 3.05
N GLY A 189 1.38 -10.75 3.53
CA GLY A 189 0.55 -9.76 2.85
C GLY A 189 0.96 -8.35 3.24
N VAL A 190 1.39 -7.54 2.27
CA VAL A 190 1.85 -6.16 2.51
C VAL A 190 0.90 -5.16 1.85
N VAL A 191 0.52 -4.13 2.60
CA VAL A 191 -0.22 -2.96 2.11
C VAL A 191 0.62 -1.71 2.36
N THR A 192 0.70 -0.85 1.36
CA THR A 192 1.44 0.41 1.42
C THR A 192 0.48 1.57 1.59
N ALA A 193 0.80 2.48 2.49
CA ALA A 193 0.12 3.75 2.66
C ALA A 193 1.13 4.88 2.47
N TYR A 194 0.95 5.73 1.46
CA TYR A 194 1.91 6.80 1.17
C TYR A 194 1.44 8.14 1.75
N HIS A 195 0.39 8.71 1.19
CA HIS A 195 -0.20 10.00 1.61
C HIS A 195 -1.61 9.84 2.18
N GLU A 196 -2.10 8.61 2.27
CA GLU A 196 -3.41 8.27 2.78
C GLU A 196 -3.51 8.60 4.26
N VAL A 197 -4.75 8.79 4.69
CA VAL A 197 -5.12 8.88 6.11
C VAL A 197 -6.23 7.88 6.39
N ASN A 198 -6.23 7.33 7.57
CA ASN A 198 -7.26 6.40 8.01
C ASN A 198 -8.60 7.14 8.16
N ARG A 199 -9.66 6.55 7.64
CA ARG A 199 -11.00 7.14 7.65
C ARG A 199 -12.00 6.15 8.25
N ARG A 200 -12.92 6.70 9.02
CA ARG A 200 -14.06 5.94 9.51
C ARG A 200 -14.93 5.48 8.35
N GLN A 201 -15.19 4.19 8.28
CA GLN A 201 -16.09 3.61 7.30
C GLN A 201 -16.73 2.34 7.88
N PRO A 202 -18.04 2.32 8.13
CA PRO A 202 -18.69 1.11 8.57
C PRO A 202 -18.65 0.06 7.46
N PRO A 203 -18.41 -1.23 7.76
CA PRO A 203 -18.56 -2.29 6.81
C PRO A 203 -20.03 -2.44 6.42
N LYS A 204 -20.29 -2.99 5.23
CA LYS A 204 -21.66 -3.33 4.83
C LYS A 204 -22.25 -4.30 5.85
N PRO A 205 -23.48 -4.07 6.35
CA PRO A 205 -24.10 -4.92 7.38
C PRO A 205 -24.14 -6.41 6.99
N SER A 206 -24.33 -6.72 5.71
CA SER A 206 -24.35 -8.09 5.20
C SER A 206 -23.00 -8.83 5.32
N ARG A 207 -21.88 -8.13 5.48
CA ARG A 207 -20.54 -8.70 5.59
C ARG A 207 -20.04 -8.80 7.04
N LEU A 208 -20.60 -8.00 7.94
CA LEU A 208 -20.15 -7.96 9.32
C LEU A 208 -20.19 -9.32 10.04
N PRO A 209 -21.19 -10.20 9.84
CA PRO A 209 -21.18 -11.53 10.43
C PRO A 209 -19.95 -12.36 10.06
N ARG A 210 -19.52 -12.31 8.77
CA ARG A 210 -18.32 -13.02 8.33
C ARG A 210 -17.05 -12.45 8.96
N TYR A 211 -16.94 -11.13 9.08
CA TYR A 211 -15.80 -10.48 9.70
C TYR A 211 -15.69 -10.82 11.19
N ARG A 212 -16.82 -10.85 11.90
CA ARG A 212 -16.89 -11.32 13.29
C ARG A 212 -16.45 -12.78 13.42
N GLU A 213 -17.00 -13.67 12.60
CA GLU A 213 -16.63 -15.08 12.57
C GLU A 213 -15.12 -15.29 12.43
N ILE A 214 -14.48 -14.62 11.45
CA ILE A 214 -13.02 -14.74 11.23
C ILE A 214 -12.25 -14.20 12.45
N THR A 215 -12.66 -13.04 12.98
CA THR A 215 -12.03 -12.42 14.16
C THR A 215 -12.09 -13.35 15.36
N ASP A 216 -13.29 -13.84 15.71
CA ASP A 216 -13.50 -14.68 16.89
C ASP A 216 -12.78 -16.03 16.78
N ARG A 217 -12.82 -16.65 15.60
CA ARG A 217 -12.13 -17.93 15.35
C ARG A 217 -10.62 -17.82 15.31
N SER A 218 -10.07 -16.63 15.06
CA SER A 218 -8.63 -16.45 14.93
C SER A 218 -7.90 -16.60 16.27
N GLY A 219 -8.51 -16.20 17.37
CA GLY A 219 -7.90 -16.16 18.69
C GLY A 219 -6.84 -15.06 18.88
N PHE A 220 -6.61 -14.20 17.87
CA PHE A 220 -5.59 -13.14 17.94
C PHE A 220 -6.09 -11.85 18.58
N PHE A 221 -7.39 -11.65 18.74
CA PHE A 221 -7.98 -10.41 19.23
C PHE A 221 -8.39 -10.49 20.69
N GLY A 222 -8.15 -9.40 21.42
CA GLY A 222 -8.62 -9.25 22.79
C GLY A 222 -10.13 -8.95 22.88
N PRO A 223 -10.71 -9.03 24.08
CA PRO A 223 -12.11 -8.69 24.32
C PRO A 223 -12.42 -7.26 23.86
N GLY A 224 -13.56 -7.07 23.18
CA GLY A 224 -14.00 -5.74 22.69
C GLY A 224 -13.29 -5.23 21.43
N ALA A 225 -12.33 -5.98 20.87
CA ALA A 225 -11.58 -5.53 19.70
C ALA A 225 -12.48 -5.22 18.50
N ILE A 226 -13.54 -6.01 18.26
CA ILE A 226 -14.47 -5.78 17.14
C ILE A 226 -15.17 -4.42 17.28
N ASP A 227 -15.59 -4.04 18.47
CA ASP A 227 -16.25 -2.75 18.69
C ASP A 227 -15.26 -1.58 18.55
N ALA A 228 -14.00 -1.81 18.89
CA ALA A 228 -12.93 -0.82 18.72
C ALA A 228 -12.55 -0.58 17.26
N VAL A 229 -12.74 -1.55 16.35
CA VAL A 229 -12.40 -1.40 14.92
C VAL A 229 -13.60 -1.11 14.03
N ASN A 230 -14.78 -1.64 14.39
CA ASN A 230 -15.97 -1.56 13.54
C ASN A 230 -16.49 -0.11 13.43
N GLY A 231 -16.50 0.43 12.22
CA GLY A 231 -16.95 1.81 11.97
C GLY A 231 -15.96 2.89 12.41
N THR A 232 -14.77 2.53 12.84
CA THR A 232 -13.71 3.46 13.25
C THR A 232 -12.71 3.70 12.11
N ASP A 233 -11.68 4.49 12.35
CA ASP A 233 -10.57 4.72 11.44
C ASP A 233 -9.60 3.51 11.34
N LEU A 234 -9.74 2.50 12.21
CA LEU A 234 -8.98 1.25 12.15
C LEU A 234 -9.58 0.21 11.20
N ILE A 235 -10.73 0.50 10.60
CA ILE A 235 -11.51 -0.46 9.81
C ILE A 235 -10.71 -1.09 8.66
N HIS A 236 -9.90 -0.29 7.93
CA HIS A 236 -9.14 -0.80 6.80
C HIS A 236 -8.01 -1.72 7.23
N ILE A 237 -7.26 -1.36 8.28
CA ILE A 237 -6.21 -2.22 8.86
C ILE A 237 -6.81 -3.56 9.31
N TRP A 238 -7.98 -3.52 9.96
CA TRP A 238 -8.69 -4.75 10.36
C TRP A 238 -9.09 -5.60 9.16
N LEU A 239 -9.69 -5.02 8.11
CA LEU A 239 -10.14 -5.78 6.93
C LEU A 239 -8.97 -6.40 6.16
N ASP A 240 -7.84 -5.71 6.05
CA ASP A 240 -6.63 -6.22 5.41
C ASP A 240 -6.02 -7.37 6.24
N HIS A 241 -6.01 -7.25 7.57
CA HIS A 241 -5.59 -8.34 8.47
C HIS A 241 -6.54 -9.54 8.38
N LEU A 242 -7.86 -9.30 8.33
CA LEU A 242 -8.84 -10.38 8.16
C LEU A 242 -8.65 -11.15 6.86
N LEU A 243 -8.06 -10.56 5.82
CA LEU A 243 -7.74 -11.27 4.59
C LEU A 243 -6.72 -12.37 4.86
N VAL A 244 -5.62 -12.08 5.57
CA VAL A 244 -4.66 -13.11 6.03
C VAL A 244 -5.36 -14.16 6.87
N LEU A 245 -6.11 -13.75 7.89
CA LEU A 245 -6.77 -14.68 8.81
C LEU A 245 -7.80 -15.57 8.10
N SER A 246 -8.47 -15.07 7.06
CA SER A 246 -9.37 -15.87 6.23
C SER A 246 -8.64 -16.95 5.43
N MET A 247 -7.39 -16.66 5.00
CA MET A 247 -6.54 -17.66 4.33
C MET A 247 -6.13 -18.76 5.29
N LEU A 248 -5.70 -18.41 6.51
CA LEU A 248 -5.33 -19.38 7.56
C LEU A 248 -6.51 -20.27 7.99
N GLN A 249 -7.73 -19.74 7.93
CA GLN A 249 -8.95 -20.45 8.33
C GLN A 249 -9.63 -21.18 7.16
N HIS A 250 -9.09 -21.10 5.95
CA HIS A 250 -9.72 -21.70 4.79
C HIS A 250 -9.75 -23.23 4.86
N PRO A 251 -10.88 -23.88 4.49
CA PRO A 251 -11.02 -25.34 4.61
C PRO A 251 -10.00 -26.17 3.84
N SER A 252 -9.37 -25.61 2.79
CA SER A 252 -8.31 -26.30 2.04
C SER A 252 -7.06 -26.58 2.87
N ARG A 253 -6.84 -25.84 3.98
CA ARG A 253 -5.63 -25.89 4.80
C ARG A 253 -4.33 -25.71 4.00
N ALA A 254 -4.41 -25.03 2.85
CA ALA A 254 -3.24 -24.75 2.02
C ALA A 254 -2.30 -23.71 2.67
N TRP A 255 -2.83 -22.88 3.56
CA TRP A 255 -2.12 -21.81 4.25
C TRP A 255 -2.01 -22.12 5.74
N SER A 256 -0.80 -22.33 6.25
CA SER A 256 -0.56 -22.63 7.66
C SER A 256 0.16 -21.52 8.42
N TRP A 257 0.67 -20.53 7.71
CA TRP A 257 1.28 -19.33 8.29
C TRP A 257 0.84 -18.07 7.53
N GLY A 258 0.73 -16.94 8.25
CA GLY A 258 0.39 -15.68 7.61
C GLY A 258 0.65 -14.47 8.48
N ARG A 259 1.14 -13.38 7.84
CA ARG A 259 1.33 -12.08 8.48
C ARG A 259 0.87 -10.96 7.56
N TYR A 260 0.14 -10.02 8.12
CA TYR A 260 -0.20 -8.75 7.49
C TYR A 260 0.77 -7.66 7.92
N VAL A 261 1.30 -6.91 6.98
CA VAL A 261 2.23 -5.81 7.22
C VAL A 261 1.72 -4.52 6.59
N VAL A 262 1.72 -3.44 7.37
CA VAL A 262 1.50 -2.07 6.88
C VAL A 262 2.83 -1.39 6.69
N VAL A 263 3.08 -0.88 5.48
CA VAL A 263 4.28 -0.08 5.17
C VAL A 263 3.86 1.36 4.89
N HIS A 264 4.45 2.32 5.59
CA HIS A 264 4.15 3.75 5.43
C HIS A 264 5.41 4.61 5.61
N PRO A 265 5.48 5.85 5.06
CA PRO A 265 6.55 6.77 5.40
C PRO A 265 6.54 7.14 6.89
N ALA A 266 7.69 7.34 7.50
CA ALA A 266 7.79 7.75 8.90
C ALA A 266 7.02 9.06 9.20
N GLY A 267 6.94 9.96 8.22
CA GLY A 267 6.15 11.19 8.32
C GLY A 267 4.62 10.99 8.30
N ASN A 268 4.13 9.78 7.96
CA ASN A 268 2.69 9.48 8.04
C ASN A 268 2.31 9.07 9.46
N THR A 269 2.21 10.05 10.35
CA THR A 269 1.91 9.86 11.77
C THR A 269 0.51 9.30 12.02
N ASP A 270 -0.42 9.49 11.08
CA ASP A 270 -1.76 8.92 11.15
C ASP A 270 -1.76 7.39 11.06
N PHE A 271 -0.98 6.83 10.13
CA PHE A 271 -0.81 5.38 10.03
C PHE A 271 0.04 4.82 11.17
N ALA A 272 1.09 5.53 11.61
CA ALA A 272 1.89 5.12 12.77
C ALA A 272 1.02 4.96 14.03
N ASP A 273 0.19 5.97 14.33
CA ASP A 273 -0.77 5.94 15.45
C ASP A 273 -1.80 4.83 15.28
N ALA A 274 -2.41 4.71 14.11
CA ALA A 274 -3.41 3.69 13.84
C ALA A 274 -2.84 2.27 13.99
N CYS A 275 -1.64 1.99 13.49
CA CYS A 275 -0.96 0.70 13.66
C CYS A 275 -0.65 0.41 15.12
N SER A 276 -0.24 1.42 15.89
CA SER A 276 0.01 1.28 17.34
C SER A 276 -1.29 0.94 18.09
N ARG A 277 -2.37 1.69 17.86
CA ARG A 277 -3.68 1.42 18.45
C ARG A 277 -4.24 0.06 18.03
N TYR A 278 -4.08 -0.32 16.78
CA TYR A 278 -4.53 -1.62 16.28
C TYR A 278 -3.76 -2.78 16.94
N ARG A 279 -2.44 -2.65 17.06
CA ARG A 279 -1.57 -3.64 17.74
C ARG A 279 -1.99 -3.86 19.18
N ALA A 280 -2.42 -2.81 19.88
CA ALA A 280 -2.92 -2.91 21.27
C ALA A 280 -4.22 -3.71 21.42
N LEU A 281 -4.96 -3.97 20.34
CA LEU A 281 -6.16 -4.81 20.32
C LEU A 281 -5.85 -6.31 20.17
N LEU A 282 -4.60 -6.65 19.85
CA LEU A 282 -4.17 -8.04 19.64
C LEU A 282 -3.58 -8.64 20.92
N VAL A 283 -4.03 -9.82 21.28
CA VAL A 283 -3.44 -10.63 22.36
C VAL A 283 -2.22 -11.40 21.90
N ASP A 284 -2.15 -11.70 20.60
CA ASP A 284 -0.98 -12.23 19.91
C ASP A 284 -0.74 -11.42 18.64
N GLN A 285 0.45 -10.85 18.53
CA GLN A 285 0.84 -9.94 17.46
C GLN A 285 1.61 -10.64 16.33
N SER A 286 1.75 -11.96 16.36
CA SER A 286 2.56 -12.73 15.39
C SER A 286 2.06 -12.59 13.95
N THR A 287 0.78 -12.29 13.74
CA THR A 287 0.13 -12.15 12.44
C THR A 287 0.04 -10.70 11.95
N PHE A 288 0.55 -9.73 12.71
CA PHE A 288 0.50 -8.31 12.35
C PHE A 288 1.83 -7.60 12.59
N ALA A 289 2.27 -6.80 11.62
CA ALA A 289 3.42 -5.92 11.76
C ALA A 289 3.18 -4.57 11.04
N SER A 290 4.00 -3.59 11.35
CA SER A 290 4.13 -2.35 10.59
C SER A 290 5.60 -1.96 10.49
N ALA A 291 5.97 -1.32 9.39
CA ALA A 291 7.30 -0.79 9.17
C ALA A 291 7.22 0.53 8.42
N THR A 292 8.22 1.38 8.56
CA THR A 292 8.35 2.57 7.73
C THR A 292 9.12 2.25 6.44
N VAL A 293 8.86 3.03 5.38
CA VAL A 293 9.65 2.94 4.13
C VAL A 293 11.12 3.19 4.43
N GLU A 294 11.40 4.13 5.33
CA GLU A 294 12.74 4.47 5.81
C GLU A 294 13.45 3.26 6.43
N GLU A 295 12.80 2.55 7.37
CA GLU A 295 13.34 1.33 7.99
C GLU A 295 13.68 0.25 6.96
N LEU A 296 12.79 0.02 5.98
CA LEU A 296 13.03 -0.96 4.93
C LEU A 296 14.25 -0.58 4.07
N LEU A 297 14.42 0.70 3.76
CA LEU A 297 15.55 1.19 2.98
C LEU A 297 16.85 1.23 3.79
N ASP A 298 16.79 1.49 5.09
CA ASP A 298 17.94 1.54 5.98
C ASP A 298 18.53 0.16 6.29
N ALA A 299 17.77 -0.90 6.08
CA ALA A 299 18.27 -2.27 6.14
C ALA A 299 19.34 -2.59 5.07
N ASN A 300 19.47 -1.75 4.02
CA ASN A 300 20.48 -1.83 2.97
C ASN A 300 20.53 -3.18 2.22
N VAL A 301 19.39 -3.83 2.06
CA VAL A 301 19.27 -5.14 1.39
C VAL A 301 18.78 -5.03 -0.04
N LEU A 302 18.20 -3.91 -0.43
CA LEU A 302 17.81 -3.63 -1.81
C LEU A 302 19.03 -3.25 -2.65
N PRO A 303 18.99 -3.46 -3.99
CA PRO A 303 20.04 -2.96 -4.88
C PRO A 303 20.27 -1.45 -4.65
N ALA A 304 21.53 -1.03 -4.53
CA ALA A 304 21.89 0.34 -4.13
C ALA A 304 21.24 1.41 -5.04
N ARG A 305 21.16 1.14 -6.35
CA ARG A 305 20.51 2.05 -7.32
C ARG A 305 19.02 2.18 -7.05
N THR A 306 18.33 1.06 -6.78
CA THR A 306 16.90 1.03 -6.46
C THR A 306 16.63 1.77 -5.16
N ALA A 307 17.42 1.49 -4.11
CA ALA A 307 17.30 2.16 -2.81
C ALA A 307 17.50 3.69 -2.94
N ALA A 308 18.50 4.13 -3.70
CA ALA A 308 18.75 5.55 -3.95
C ALA A 308 17.59 6.22 -4.71
N ALA A 309 17.05 5.57 -5.75
CA ALA A 309 15.91 6.08 -6.51
C ALA A 309 14.63 6.15 -5.66
N LEU A 310 14.38 5.17 -4.80
CA LEU A 310 13.25 5.16 -3.86
C LEU A 310 13.37 6.30 -2.85
N ARG A 311 14.56 6.51 -2.25
CA ARG A 311 14.80 7.63 -1.33
C ARG A 311 14.54 8.96 -2.01
N ALA A 312 15.12 9.17 -3.19
CA ALA A 312 14.97 10.43 -3.94
C ALA A 312 13.52 10.75 -4.29
N ARG A 313 12.70 9.73 -4.55
CA ARG A 313 11.31 9.93 -4.96
C ARG A 313 10.31 9.92 -3.82
N TYR A 314 10.48 9.08 -2.81
CA TYR A 314 9.40 8.82 -1.84
C TYR A 314 9.68 9.38 -0.45
N LEU A 315 10.92 9.71 -0.13
CA LEU A 315 11.26 10.27 1.18
C LEU A 315 11.43 11.79 1.12
N LEU A 316 10.87 12.45 2.10
CA LEU A 316 11.12 13.88 2.33
C LEU A 316 12.50 14.03 2.95
N GLY A 317 13.35 14.84 2.33
CA GLY A 317 14.68 15.18 2.84
C GLY A 317 14.66 16.03 4.13
#